data_94288c71e0641402cc4303b483a137dc
#
_entry.id   94288c71e0641402cc4303b483a137dc
#
_cell.length_a   1.000
_cell.length_b   1.000
_cell.length_c   1.000
_cell.angle_alpha   90.00
_cell.angle_beta   90.00
_cell.angle_gamma   90.00
#
_symmetry.space_group_name_H-M   'P 1'
#
loop_
_entity.id
_entity.type
_entity.pdbx_description
1 polymer ?
#
loop_
_entity_poly.entity_id
_entity_poly.type
_entity_poly.pdbx_seq_one_letter_code
_entity_poly.pdbx_strand_id
1 'polypeptide(L)'
;MTYKEEFIRFMVDCGVLTFGSFTLKSGRQAPYFINTGNYKTGKQLAQLGKYYAACMKEHGLNPDTLFGPAYKGIPLATSAAVALATEYDQEVGYCFDRKEVKDHGEGGMFVGKKLADGDKVVIIEDVMTSGKAMAEVYPKLTGAAKVNIIGMVITVDRMERALQGNQSAVQTVYETYGVPVYAIVNMEDIIAAIQNDVIPGKEYLDAMLAYREQYGVTA
;
A
#
# COMPACT_ATOMS: atom_id res chain seq x y z
N MET A 1 -14.71 15.40 8.05
CA MET A 1 -14.36 14.09 7.46
C MET A 1 -12.84 13.95 7.57
N THR A 2 -12.35 12.83 8.06
CA THR A 2 -10.92 12.54 8.13
C THR A 2 -10.40 12.16 6.73
N TYR A 3 -9.09 12.27 6.48
CA TYR A 3 -8.53 11.84 5.19
C TYR A 3 -8.76 10.33 4.93
N LYS A 4 -8.87 9.52 5.99
CA LYS A 4 -9.19 8.09 5.89
C LYS A 4 -10.62 7.87 5.38
N GLU A 5 -11.59 8.59 5.93
CA GLU A 5 -12.98 8.56 5.44
C GLU A 5 -13.11 9.04 3.99
N GLU A 6 -12.36 10.11 3.64
CA GLU A 6 -12.29 10.59 2.27
C GLU A 6 -11.70 9.54 1.32
N PHE A 7 -10.63 8.86 1.76
CA PHE A 7 -10.01 7.79 0.97
C PHE A 7 -10.96 6.60 0.79
N ILE A 8 -11.67 6.17 1.84
CA ILE A 8 -12.64 5.07 1.75
C ILE A 8 -13.76 5.42 0.76
N ARG A 9 -14.31 6.64 0.83
CA ARG A 9 -15.29 7.13 -0.15
C ARG A 9 -14.72 7.14 -1.56
N PHE A 10 -13.50 7.63 -1.74
CA PHE A 10 -12.81 7.64 -3.02
C PHE A 10 -12.63 6.22 -3.60
N MET A 11 -12.33 5.21 -2.76
CA MET A 11 -12.27 3.83 -3.21
C MET A 11 -13.62 3.33 -3.73
N VAL A 12 -14.73 3.67 -3.08
CA VAL A 12 -16.08 3.30 -3.53
C VAL A 12 -16.43 4.02 -4.83
N ASP A 13 -16.21 5.33 -4.90
CA ASP A 13 -16.49 6.16 -6.10
C ASP A 13 -15.70 5.70 -7.33
N CYS A 14 -14.50 5.18 -7.13
CA CYS A 14 -13.66 4.61 -8.21
C CYS A 14 -13.99 3.14 -8.52
N GLY A 15 -14.91 2.50 -7.80
CA GLY A 15 -15.19 1.07 -7.91
C GLY A 15 -14.01 0.18 -7.52
N VAL A 16 -13.11 0.70 -6.70
CA VAL A 16 -11.97 -0.04 -6.13
C VAL A 16 -12.43 -0.90 -4.98
N LEU A 17 -13.26 -0.35 -4.08
CA LEU A 17 -13.94 -1.09 -3.02
C LEU A 17 -15.38 -1.37 -3.46
N THR A 18 -15.75 -2.63 -3.52
CA THR A 18 -17.09 -3.11 -3.86
C THR A 18 -17.56 -4.13 -2.85
N PHE A 19 -18.88 -4.17 -2.61
CA PHE A 19 -19.52 -5.10 -1.69
C PHE A 19 -20.34 -6.14 -2.46
N GLY A 20 -20.41 -7.36 -1.96
CA GLY A 20 -21.09 -8.48 -2.62
C GLY A 20 -20.56 -9.82 -2.12
N SER A 21 -20.71 -10.87 -2.91
CA SER A 21 -20.14 -12.18 -2.61
C SER A 21 -19.04 -12.51 -3.62
N PHE A 22 -17.80 -12.57 -3.16
CA PHE A 22 -16.62 -12.76 -4.01
C PHE A 22 -15.78 -13.95 -3.57
N THR A 23 -15.40 -14.80 -4.53
CA THR A 23 -14.41 -15.84 -4.28
C THR A 23 -13.02 -15.28 -4.52
N LEU A 24 -12.23 -15.15 -3.45
CA LEU A 24 -10.85 -14.66 -3.53
C LEU A 24 -9.91 -15.74 -4.11
N LYS A 25 -8.71 -15.34 -4.55
CA LYS A 25 -7.65 -16.27 -5.00
C LYS A 25 -7.27 -17.31 -3.94
N SER A 26 -7.50 -17.00 -2.67
CA SER A 26 -7.31 -17.89 -1.53
C SER A 26 -8.39 -18.98 -1.40
N GLY A 27 -9.48 -18.92 -2.19
CA GLY A 27 -10.66 -19.74 -2.05
C GLY A 27 -11.67 -19.23 -1.00
N ARG A 28 -11.33 -18.20 -0.22
CA ARG A 28 -12.23 -17.60 0.76
C ARG A 28 -13.39 -16.89 0.08
N GLN A 29 -14.59 -17.00 0.66
CA GLN A 29 -15.75 -16.20 0.26
C GLN A 29 -15.74 -14.90 1.06
N ALA A 30 -15.54 -13.78 0.36
CA ALA A 30 -15.46 -12.47 1.00
C ALA A 30 -16.68 -11.60 0.64
N PRO A 31 -17.22 -10.82 1.59
CA PRO A 31 -18.35 -9.91 1.36
C PRO A 31 -17.94 -8.59 0.70
N TYR A 32 -16.67 -8.43 0.37
CA TYR A 32 -16.10 -7.27 -0.30
C TYR A 32 -14.98 -7.67 -1.25
N PHE A 33 -14.66 -6.77 -2.18
CA PHE A 33 -13.54 -6.94 -3.08
C PHE A 33 -12.80 -5.61 -3.26
N ILE A 34 -11.46 -5.66 -3.26
CA ILE A 34 -10.61 -4.50 -3.48
C ILE A 34 -9.82 -4.71 -4.76
N ASN A 35 -10.07 -3.87 -5.76
CA ASN A 35 -9.40 -3.88 -7.05
C ASN A 35 -8.73 -2.54 -7.36
N THR A 36 -7.49 -2.37 -6.95
CA THR A 36 -6.69 -1.16 -7.20
C THR A 36 -6.43 -0.89 -8.69
N GLY A 37 -6.61 -1.89 -9.56
CA GLY A 37 -6.56 -1.73 -11.02
C GLY A 37 -7.66 -0.83 -11.59
N ASN A 38 -8.65 -0.43 -10.77
CA ASN A 38 -9.69 0.51 -11.17
C ASN A 38 -9.28 1.99 -11.05
N TYR A 39 -8.13 2.30 -10.47
CA TYR A 39 -7.52 3.62 -10.62
C TYR A 39 -6.91 3.76 -12.02
N LYS A 40 -7.62 4.42 -12.95
CA LYS A 40 -7.31 4.42 -14.39
C LYS A 40 -7.03 5.80 -14.98
N THR A 41 -7.25 6.86 -14.21
CA THR A 41 -7.12 8.23 -14.71
C THR A 41 -6.06 9.02 -13.96
N GLY A 42 -5.50 10.04 -14.60
CA GLY A 42 -4.53 10.94 -13.96
C GLY A 42 -5.11 11.65 -12.74
N LYS A 43 -6.40 12.02 -12.76
CA LYS A 43 -7.07 12.63 -11.60
C LYS A 43 -7.13 11.67 -10.42
N GLN A 44 -7.48 10.39 -10.67
CA GLN A 44 -7.49 9.36 -9.63
C GLN A 44 -6.09 9.10 -9.08
N LEU A 45 -5.09 9.03 -9.94
CA LEU A 45 -3.70 8.82 -9.52
C LEU A 45 -3.16 9.99 -8.71
N ALA A 46 -3.44 11.23 -9.11
CA ALA A 46 -3.07 12.42 -8.36
C ALA A 46 -3.70 12.44 -6.96
N GLN A 47 -5.00 12.10 -6.86
CA GLN A 47 -5.68 12.02 -5.58
C GLN A 47 -5.14 10.89 -4.71
N LEU A 48 -4.83 9.73 -5.29
CA LEU A 48 -4.23 8.59 -4.59
C LEU A 48 -2.85 8.96 -4.02
N GLY A 49 -2.02 9.69 -4.77
CA GLY A 49 -0.74 10.21 -4.29
C GLY A 49 -0.86 11.08 -3.04
N LYS A 50 -1.92 11.91 -2.95
CA LYS A 50 -2.20 12.73 -1.77
C LYS A 50 -2.50 11.87 -0.53
N TYR A 51 -3.23 10.77 -0.69
CA TYR A 51 -3.52 9.86 0.43
C TYR A 51 -2.27 9.12 0.91
N TYR A 52 -1.37 8.70 0.01
CA TYR A 52 -0.07 8.16 0.40
C TYR A 52 0.77 9.18 1.16
N ALA A 53 0.83 10.42 0.68
CA ALA A 53 1.54 11.50 1.33
C ALA A 53 0.96 11.80 2.73
N ALA A 54 -0.37 11.88 2.86
CA ALA A 54 -1.05 12.08 4.14
C ALA A 54 -0.74 10.96 5.15
N CYS A 55 -0.76 9.69 4.70
CA CYS A 55 -0.39 8.54 5.53
C CYS A 55 1.06 8.64 6.01
N MET A 56 2.00 8.99 5.13
CA MET A 56 3.39 9.18 5.53
C MET A 56 3.56 10.31 6.58
N LYS A 57 2.81 11.41 6.43
CA LYS A 57 2.82 12.52 7.39
C LYS A 57 2.23 12.14 8.73
N GLU A 58 1.10 11.42 8.74
CA GLU A 58 0.46 10.93 9.98
C GLU A 58 1.43 10.08 10.81
N HIS A 59 2.22 9.23 10.13
CA HIS A 59 3.17 8.34 10.79
C HIS A 59 4.59 8.91 10.94
N GLY A 60 4.80 10.20 10.64
CA GLY A 60 6.09 10.87 10.80
C GLY A 60 7.18 10.32 9.89
N LEU A 61 6.83 9.69 8.78
CA LEU A 61 7.82 9.18 7.83
C LEU A 61 8.43 10.33 7.04
N ASN A 62 9.76 10.40 7.08
CA ASN A 62 10.53 11.40 6.36
C ASN A 62 11.58 10.73 5.47
N PRO A 63 11.18 10.18 4.31
CA PRO A 63 12.08 9.49 3.40
C PRO A 63 12.97 10.45 2.60
N ASP A 64 14.16 9.96 2.22
CA ASP A 64 14.99 10.55 1.18
C ASP A 64 14.60 10.04 -0.22
N THR A 65 13.98 8.86 -0.26
CA THR A 65 13.57 8.19 -1.51
C THR A 65 12.30 7.37 -1.31
N LEU A 66 11.36 7.50 -2.25
CA LEU A 66 10.24 6.57 -2.39
C LEU A 66 10.62 5.50 -3.42
N PHE A 67 10.42 4.24 -3.05
CA PHE A 67 10.64 3.12 -3.95
C PHE A 67 9.30 2.49 -4.37
N GLY A 68 9.07 2.41 -5.68
CA GLY A 68 7.88 1.77 -6.26
C GLY A 68 8.23 0.46 -6.98
N PRO A 69 7.91 -0.72 -6.44
CA PRO A 69 8.16 -1.99 -7.13
C PRO A 69 7.46 -2.06 -8.49
N ALA A 70 8.20 -2.50 -9.53
CA ALA A 70 7.60 -2.64 -10.84
C ALA A 70 6.53 -3.77 -10.86
N TYR A 71 5.33 -3.52 -11.44
CA TYR A 71 5.01 -2.35 -12.25
C TYR A 71 4.05 -1.38 -11.54
N LYS A 72 3.17 -1.85 -10.67
CA LYS A 72 2.13 -1.03 -10.04
C LYS A 72 2.68 0.01 -9.08
N GLY A 73 3.75 -0.30 -8.36
CA GLY A 73 4.39 0.64 -7.45
C GLY A 73 4.97 1.88 -8.15
N ILE A 74 5.33 1.77 -9.43
CA ILE A 74 5.93 2.89 -10.19
C ILE A 74 5.02 4.13 -10.18
N PRO A 75 3.78 4.07 -10.72
CA PRO A 75 2.90 5.23 -10.71
C PRO A 75 2.53 5.68 -9.29
N LEU A 76 2.43 4.76 -8.33
CA LEU A 76 2.10 5.07 -6.94
C LEU A 76 3.22 5.88 -6.26
N ALA A 77 4.47 5.41 -6.34
CA ALA A 77 5.60 6.13 -5.76
C ALA A 77 5.80 7.50 -6.43
N THR A 78 5.65 7.57 -7.76
CA THR A 78 5.77 8.83 -8.50
C THR A 78 4.67 9.82 -8.08
N SER A 79 3.42 9.39 -8.00
CA SER A 79 2.32 10.27 -7.59
C SER A 79 2.44 10.70 -6.12
N ALA A 80 2.91 9.81 -5.24
CA ALA A 80 3.17 10.15 -3.84
C ALA A 80 4.32 11.17 -3.71
N ALA A 81 5.40 11.05 -4.50
CA ALA A 81 6.48 12.02 -4.52
C ALA A 81 6.00 13.40 -4.99
N VAL A 82 5.20 13.46 -6.06
CA VAL A 82 4.56 14.70 -6.53
C VAL A 82 3.68 15.31 -5.44
N ALA A 83 2.88 14.50 -4.75
CA ALA A 83 2.00 14.98 -3.68
C ALA A 83 2.79 15.50 -2.47
N LEU A 84 3.89 14.86 -2.08
CA LEU A 84 4.76 15.38 -1.01
C LEU A 84 5.33 16.76 -1.38
N ALA A 85 5.75 16.95 -2.62
CA ALA A 85 6.27 18.24 -3.08
C ALA A 85 5.18 19.33 -3.14
N THR A 86 3.99 19.00 -3.69
CA THR A 86 2.96 20.02 -3.94
C THR A 86 2.08 20.34 -2.73
N GLU A 87 1.83 19.37 -1.84
CA GLU A 87 0.94 19.55 -0.69
C GLU A 87 1.71 19.83 0.62
N TYR A 88 2.98 19.44 0.70
CA TYR A 88 3.76 19.51 1.94
C TYR A 88 5.12 20.21 1.80
N ASP A 89 5.44 20.76 0.63
CA ASP A 89 6.74 21.40 0.33
C ASP A 89 7.93 20.50 0.72
N GLN A 90 7.76 19.19 0.52
CA GLN A 90 8.78 18.20 0.82
C GLN A 90 9.33 17.59 -0.46
N GLU A 91 10.58 17.93 -0.77
CA GLU A 91 11.29 17.30 -1.87
C GLU A 91 11.75 15.88 -1.47
N VAL A 92 11.42 14.90 -2.28
CA VAL A 92 11.78 13.48 -2.09
C VAL A 92 12.14 12.86 -3.44
N GLY A 93 13.20 12.07 -3.47
CA GLY A 93 13.55 11.29 -4.66
C GLY A 93 12.57 10.12 -4.86
N TYR A 94 12.47 9.63 -6.09
CA TYR A 94 11.79 8.38 -6.37
C TYR A 94 12.65 7.46 -7.22
N CYS A 95 12.51 6.16 -7.01
CA CYS A 95 13.11 5.14 -7.87
C CYS A 95 12.21 3.90 -7.95
N PHE A 96 12.49 3.05 -8.91
CA PHE A 96 11.81 1.79 -9.12
C PHE A 96 12.75 0.77 -9.76
N ASP A 97 12.45 -0.53 -9.61
CA ASP A 97 13.24 -1.59 -10.22
C ASP A 97 12.80 -1.87 -11.67
N ARG A 98 13.71 -2.41 -12.44
CA ARG A 98 13.43 -3.00 -13.74
C ARG A 98 13.20 -4.50 -13.58
N LYS A 99 12.29 -5.08 -14.36
CA LYS A 99 12.12 -6.54 -14.42
C LYS A 99 13.27 -7.20 -15.19
N GLU A 100 13.92 -6.47 -16.09
CA GLU A 100 15.06 -6.94 -16.89
C GLU A 100 16.22 -5.97 -16.73
N VAL A 101 17.40 -6.52 -16.47
CA VAL A 101 18.65 -5.73 -16.39
C VAL A 101 19.02 -5.26 -17.80
N LYS A 102 19.32 -3.97 -17.96
CA LYS A 102 19.85 -3.42 -19.22
C LYS A 102 21.38 -3.35 -19.16
N ASP A 103 22.04 -3.88 -20.20
CA ASP A 103 23.49 -3.87 -20.34
C ASP A 103 24.03 -2.57 -20.99
N HIS A 104 23.15 -1.70 -21.52
CA HIS A 104 23.52 -0.51 -22.29
C HIS A 104 22.77 0.75 -21.82
N GLY A 105 23.43 1.90 -21.92
CA GLY A 105 22.91 3.22 -21.53
C GLY A 105 23.02 3.46 -20.02
N GLU A 106 21.99 4.06 -19.41
CA GLU A 106 21.84 4.09 -17.95
C GLU A 106 21.59 2.67 -17.44
N GLY A 107 22.65 1.86 -17.41
CA GLY A 107 22.62 0.48 -16.94
C GLY A 107 22.20 0.37 -15.47
N GLY A 108 21.82 -0.84 -15.06
CA GLY A 108 21.49 -1.16 -13.68
C GLY A 108 20.06 -1.60 -13.47
N MET A 109 19.79 -2.05 -12.24
CA MET A 109 18.51 -2.61 -11.82
C MET A 109 17.46 -1.52 -11.53
N PHE A 110 17.89 -0.30 -11.21
CA PHE A 110 17.01 0.79 -10.76
C PHE A 110 16.98 1.95 -11.76
N VAL A 111 15.85 2.66 -11.78
CA VAL A 111 15.59 3.89 -12.52
C VAL A 111 15.13 4.97 -11.55
N GLY A 112 15.51 6.23 -11.79
CA GLY A 112 15.22 7.38 -10.94
C GLY A 112 16.41 7.75 -10.04
N LYS A 113 16.13 8.19 -8.81
CA LYS A 113 17.19 8.57 -7.86
C LYS A 113 18.08 7.36 -7.59
N LYS A 114 19.40 7.54 -7.73
CA LYS A 114 20.37 6.53 -7.33
C LYS A 114 20.41 6.41 -5.82
N LEU A 115 20.25 5.19 -5.31
CA LEU A 115 20.33 4.91 -3.87
C LEU A 115 21.76 5.10 -3.36
N ALA A 116 21.89 5.68 -2.19
CA ALA A 116 23.16 5.91 -1.48
C ALA A 116 23.11 5.32 -0.08
N ASP A 117 24.30 5.05 0.49
CA ASP A 117 24.42 4.57 1.86
C ASP A 117 23.81 5.60 2.83
N GLY A 118 22.95 5.12 3.72
CA GLY A 118 22.23 5.95 4.70
C GLY A 118 20.89 6.50 4.21
N ASP A 119 20.56 6.39 2.92
CA ASP A 119 19.24 6.84 2.41
C ASP A 119 18.10 6.17 3.19
N LYS A 120 17.17 6.99 3.65
CA LYS A 120 15.89 6.54 4.21
C LYS A 120 14.92 6.26 3.09
N VAL A 121 14.53 4.99 2.95
CA VAL A 121 13.64 4.54 1.87
C VAL A 121 12.28 4.17 2.44
N VAL A 122 11.20 4.67 1.80
CA VAL A 122 9.84 4.17 1.99
C VAL A 122 9.41 3.44 0.73
N ILE A 123 8.95 2.19 0.89
CA ILE A 123 8.39 1.38 -0.19
C ILE A 123 6.92 1.74 -0.36
N ILE A 124 6.48 1.99 -1.59
CA ILE A 124 5.08 2.30 -1.93
C ILE A 124 4.50 1.13 -2.72
N GLU A 125 3.48 0.48 -2.18
CA GLU A 125 2.83 -0.66 -2.82
C GLU A 125 1.30 -0.50 -2.79
N ASP A 126 0.56 -1.24 -3.62
CA ASP A 126 -0.91 -1.13 -3.67
C ASP A 126 -1.60 -1.85 -2.50
N VAL A 127 -1.52 -3.15 -2.45
CA VAL A 127 -2.07 -4.01 -1.37
C VAL A 127 -1.10 -5.16 -1.08
N MET A 128 -1.12 -5.63 0.15
CA MET A 128 -0.31 -6.78 0.54
C MET A 128 -1.20 -8.00 0.83
N THR A 129 -0.83 -9.15 0.26
CA THR A 129 -1.54 -10.42 0.47
C THR A 129 -0.68 -11.50 1.12
N SER A 130 0.61 -11.54 0.82
CA SER A 130 1.51 -12.62 1.29
C SER A 130 2.93 -12.16 1.63
N GLY A 131 3.21 -10.86 1.64
CA GLY A 131 4.56 -10.34 1.85
C GLY A 131 5.57 -10.65 0.73
N LYS A 132 5.14 -11.31 -0.36
CA LYS A 132 6.03 -11.70 -1.47
C LYS A 132 6.74 -10.50 -2.11
N ALA A 133 6.05 -9.38 -2.26
CA ALA A 133 6.65 -8.14 -2.78
C ALA A 133 7.86 -7.72 -1.94
N MET A 134 7.74 -7.78 -0.60
CA MET A 134 8.85 -7.46 0.29
C MET A 134 10.01 -8.44 0.15
N ALA A 135 9.75 -9.73 0.04
CA ALA A 135 10.78 -10.74 -0.16
C ALA A 135 11.58 -10.53 -1.47
N GLU A 136 10.94 -10.00 -2.52
CA GLU A 136 11.58 -9.68 -3.79
C GLU A 136 12.36 -8.36 -3.74
N VAL A 137 11.84 -7.35 -3.04
CA VAL A 137 12.35 -5.98 -3.03
C VAL A 137 13.47 -5.77 -2.02
N TYR A 138 13.33 -6.34 -0.82
CA TYR A 138 14.28 -6.14 0.27
C TYR A 138 15.75 -6.46 -0.12
N PRO A 139 16.06 -7.64 -0.69
CA PRO A 139 17.43 -7.96 -1.09
C PRO A 139 17.94 -7.08 -2.23
N LYS A 140 17.07 -6.57 -3.11
CA LYS A 140 17.46 -5.65 -4.18
C LYS A 140 17.89 -4.30 -3.61
N LEU A 141 17.10 -3.73 -2.70
CA LEU A 141 17.39 -2.44 -2.08
C LEU A 141 18.65 -2.50 -1.22
N THR A 142 18.76 -3.50 -0.34
CA THR A 142 19.91 -3.66 0.56
C THR A 142 21.17 -4.10 -0.17
N GLY A 143 21.06 -4.74 -1.32
CA GLY A 143 22.17 -5.09 -2.19
C GLY A 143 22.69 -3.91 -3.04
N ALA A 144 21.86 -2.89 -3.29
CA ALA A 144 22.26 -1.72 -4.07
C ALA A 144 23.08 -0.70 -3.26
N ALA A 145 22.69 -0.49 -1.99
CA ALA A 145 23.37 0.40 -1.04
C ALA A 145 22.95 0.03 0.40
N LYS A 146 23.68 0.53 1.40
CA LYS A 146 23.30 0.37 2.82
C LYS A 146 22.16 1.32 3.17
N VAL A 147 21.01 1.12 2.54
CA VAL A 147 19.81 1.94 2.79
C VAL A 147 19.14 1.58 4.12
N ASN A 148 18.44 2.55 4.68
CA ASN A 148 17.56 2.34 5.83
C ASN A 148 16.09 2.32 5.35
N ILE A 149 15.50 1.14 5.25
CA ILE A 149 14.08 1.01 4.86
C ILE A 149 13.24 1.35 6.09
N ILE A 150 12.73 2.57 6.16
CA ILE A 150 12.00 3.11 7.33
C ILE A 150 10.51 2.75 7.34
N GLY A 151 10.00 2.15 6.28
CA GLY A 151 8.64 1.65 6.21
C GLY A 151 8.19 1.26 4.81
N MET A 152 7.05 0.60 4.77
CA MET A 152 6.27 0.34 3.56
C MET A 152 4.89 0.97 3.74
N VAL A 153 4.37 1.64 2.72
CA VAL A 153 3.00 2.20 2.75
C VAL A 153 2.15 1.51 1.69
N ILE A 154 1.00 1.01 2.13
CA ILE A 154 0.00 0.33 1.27
C ILE A 154 -1.35 1.04 1.35
N THR A 155 -2.24 0.78 0.40
CA THR A 155 -3.58 1.40 0.43
C THR A 155 -4.46 0.84 1.54
N VAL A 156 -4.55 -0.49 1.64
CA VAL A 156 -5.45 -1.16 2.59
C VAL A 156 -4.75 -2.33 3.27
N ASP A 157 -4.75 -2.31 4.60
CA ASP A 157 -4.50 -3.53 5.38
C ASP A 157 -5.84 -4.25 5.61
N ARG A 158 -5.98 -5.42 5.00
CA ARG A 158 -7.17 -6.25 5.16
C ARG A 158 -7.24 -6.92 6.52
N MET A 159 -6.16 -6.87 7.31
CA MET A 159 -6.06 -7.48 8.63
C MET A 159 -6.44 -8.97 8.64
N GLU A 160 -6.09 -9.69 7.58
CA GLU A 160 -6.41 -11.10 7.41
C GLU A 160 -5.21 -12.00 7.70
N ARG A 161 -5.47 -13.12 8.34
CA ARG A 161 -4.45 -14.17 8.50
C ARG A 161 -4.03 -14.70 7.13
N ALA A 162 -2.73 -14.94 6.97
CA ALA A 162 -2.21 -15.66 5.82
C ALA A 162 -2.89 -17.04 5.68
N LEU A 163 -2.79 -17.67 4.49
CA LEU A 163 -3.34 -19.01 4.27
C LEU A 163 -2.67 -20.07 5.15
N GLN A 164 -1.40 -19.84 5.49
CA GLN A 164 -0.64 -20.69 6.40
C GLN A 164 -0.18 -19.83 7.58
N GLY A 165 -0.50 -20.23 8.80
CA GLY A 165 -0.16 -19.51 10.02
C GLY A 165 -1.28 -18.61 10.56
N ASN A 166 -0.98 -17.93 11.66
CA ASN A 166 -1.93 -17.09 12.39
C ASN A 166 -1.67 -15.58 12.23
N GLN A 167 -0.63 -15.22 11.48
CA GLN A 167 -0.20 -13.85 11.29
C GLN A 167 -0.74 -13.25 9.99
N SER A 168 -0.91 -11.93 9.98
CA SER A 168 -1.16 -11.19 8.74
C SER A 168 0.14 -11.04 7.92
N ALA A 169 -0.01 -10.66 6.66
CA ALA A 169 1.13 -10.32 5.81
C ALA A 169 1.94 -9.14 6.38
N VAL A 170 1.27 -8.17 6.99
CA VAL A 170 1.90 -7.01 7.65
C VAL A 170 2.75 -7.44 8.83
N GLN A 171 2.21 -8.29 9.72
CA GLN A 171 2.96 -8.85 10.86
C GLN A 171 4.17 -9.67 10.40
N THR A 172 3.99 -10.52 9.39
CA THR A 172 5.08 -11.34 8.83
C THR A 172 6.22 -10.48 8.26
N VAL A 173 5.90 -9.38 7.57
CA VAL A 173 6.93 -8.46 7.04
C VAL A 173 7.71 -7.81 8.18
N TYR A 174 7.04 -7.33 9.21
CA TYR A 174 7.70 -6.71 10.35
C TYR A 174 8.63 -7.69 11.08
N GLU A 175 8.16 -8.91 11.36
CA GLU A 175 8.97 -9.92 12.05
C GLU A 175 10.16 -10.41 11.22
N THR A 176 9.98 -10.52 9.90
CA THR A 176 11.04 -11.07 9.03
C THR A 176 12.10 -10.04 8.70
N TYR A 177 11.69 -8.77 8.45
CA TYR A 177 12.58 -7.73 7.90
C TYR A 177 12.80 -6.55 8.83
N GLY A 178 12.07 -6.45 9.95
CA GLY A 178 12.09 -5.27 10.82
C GLY A 178 11.51 -4.01 10.20
N VAL A 179 10.78 -4.14 9.07
CA VAL A 179 10.21 -3.02 8.33
C VAL A 179 8.74 -2.85 8.70
N PRO A 180 8.35 -1.72 9.32
CA PRO A 180 6.95 -1.46 9.63
C PRO A 180 6.16 -1.22 8.34
N VAL A 181 4.91 -1.72 8.33
CA VAL A 181 3.96 -1.50 7.22
C VAL A 181 2.82 -0.62 7.72
N TYR A 182 2.60 0.47 7.01
CA TYR A 182 1.54 1.44 7.27
C TYR A 182 0.49 1.33 6.17
N ALA A 183 -0.76 1.35 6.53
CA ALA A 183 -1.86 1.38 5.56
C ALA A 183 -2.57 2.74 5.61
N ILE A 184 -2.99 3.25 4.45
CA ILE A 184 -3.84 4.45 4.40
C ILE A 184 -5.10 4.20 5.22
N VAL A 185 -5.71 3.02 5.06
CA VAL A 185 -6.83 2.53 5.87
C VAL A 185 -6.67 1.03 6.13
N ASN A 186 -7.36 0.55 7.16
CA ASN A 186 -7.48 -0.88 7.44
C ASN A 186 -8.95 -1.33 7.37
N MET A 187 -9.21 -2.60 7.61
CA MET A 187 -10.58 -3.14 7.56
C MET A 187 -11.48 -2.59 8.66
N GLU A 188 -10.92 -2.20 9.82
CA GLU A 188 -11.69 -1.55 10.90
C GLU A 188 -12.17 -0.17 10.49
N ASP A 189 -11.31 0.62 9.82
CA ASP A 189 -11.68 1.93 9.27
C ASP A 189 -12.84 1.80 8.27
N ILE A 190 -12.81 0.77 7.40
CA ILE A 190 -13.86 0.52 6.41
C ILE A 190 -15.18 0.13 7.09
N ILE A 191 -15.15 -0.78 8.07
CA ILE A 191 -16.34 -1.17 8.84
C ILE A 191 -16.92 0.03 9.56
N ALA A 192 -16.08 0.84 10.21
CA ALA A 192 -16.52 2.06 10.87
C ALA A 192 -17.15 3.07 9.91
N ALA A 193 -16.61 3.22 8.70
CA ALA A 193 -17.18 4.08 7.66
C ALA A 193 -18.58 3.64 7.21
N ILE A 194 -18.85 2.32 7.15
CA ILE A 194 -20.20 1.78 6.88
C ILE A 194 -21.13 2.05 8.05
N GLN A 195 -20.69 1.79 9.28
CA GLN A 195 -21.49 1.99 10.50
C GLN A 195 -21.92 3.46 10.67
N ASN A 196 -21.02 4.39 10.32
CA ASN A 196 -21.23 5.84 10.45
C ASN A 196 -21.86 6.50 9.21
N ASP A 197 -22.40 5.72 8.26
CA ASP A 197 -23.01 6.22 7.02
C ASP A 197 -22.08 7.08 6.14
N VAL A 198 -20.76 6.92 6.25
CA VAL A 198 -19.78 7.58 5.36
C VAL A 198 -19.85 7.02 3.96
N ILE A 199 -20.06 5.70 3.85
CA ILE A 199 -20.23 4.96 2.59
C ILE A 199 -21.43 4.01 2.68
N PRO A 200 -22.04 3.59 1.53
CA PRO A 200 -23.05 2.54 1.51
C PRO A 200 -22.46 1.18 1.89
N GLY A 201 -23.32 0.19 2.17
CA GLY A 201 -22.90 -1.19 2.41
C GLY A 201 -23.41 -1.79 3.74
N LYS A 202 -24.36 -1.12 4.43
CA LYS A 202 -24.94 -1.63 5.70
C LYS A 202 -25.50 -3.05 5.56
N GLU A 203 -26.03 -3.39 4.40
CA GLU A 203 -26.56 -4.72 4.10
C GLU A 203 -25.49 -5.82 4.12
N TYR A 204 -24.19 -5.45 4.02
CA TYR A 204 -23.07 -6.38 4.08
C TYR A 204 -22.33 -6.37 5.42
N LEU A 205 -22.73 -5.51 6.36
CA LEU A 205 -22.00 -5.29 7.61
C LEU A 205 -21.89 -6.58 8.44
N ASP A 206 -22.99 -7.31 8.63
CA ASP A 206 -22.98 -8.56 9.39
C ASP A 206 -22.07 -9.62 8.74
N ALA A 207 -22.07 -9.71 7.40
CA ALA A 207 -21.19 -10.60 6.67
C ALA A 207 -19.71 -10.18 6.80
N MET A 208 -19.42 -8.88 6.83
CA MET A 208 -18.05 -8.36 7.04
C MET A 208 -17.55 -8.65 8.45
N LEU A 209 -18.38 -8.49 9.46
CA LEU A 209 -18.04 -8.82 10.85
C LEU A 209 -17.79 -10.31 11.02
N ALA A 210 -18.66 -11.17 10.49
CA ALA A 210 -18.48 -12.62 10.51
C ALA A 210 -17.22 -13.08 9.75
N TYR A 211 -16.95 -12.47 8.59
CA TYR A 211 -15.72 -12.73 7.82
C TYR A 211 -14.47 -12.36 8.62
N ARG A 212 -14.50 -11.19 9.29
CA ARG A 212 -13.39 -10.73 10.13
C ARG A 212 -13.20 -11.64 11.36
N GLU A 213 -14.25 -12.08 12.02
CA GLU A 213 -14.16 -13.03 13.12
C GLU A 213 -13.49 -14.33 12.68
N GLN A 214 -13.84 -14.83 11.50
CA GLN A 214 -13.32 -16.07 10.95
C GLN A 214 -11.88 -15.98 10.48
N TYR A 215 -11.49 -14.89 9.80
CA TYR A 215 -10.21 -14.77 9.09
C TYR A 215 -9.31 -13.64 9.57
N GLY A 216 -9.80 -12.78 10.44
CA GLY A 216 -9.07 -11.60 10.89
C GLY A 216 -7.94 -11.91 11.85
N VAL A 217 -7.02 -10.94 11.96
CA VAL A 217 -6.04 -10.81 13.03
C VAL A 217 -6.33 -9.54 13.82
N THR A 218 -5.91 -9.50 15.08
CA THR A 218 -5.81 -8.25 15.85
C THR A 218 -4.56 -7.50 15.42
N ALA A 219 -4.63 -6.17 15.38
CA ALA A 219 -3.50 -5.30 15.07
C ALA A 219 -2.38 -5.46 16.12
#